data_c28f52fe702d2a20c955c0aea04fe264
#
_entry.id   c28f52fe702d2a20c955c0aea04fe264
#
_cell.length_a   1.000
_cell.length_b   1.000
_cell.length_c   1.000
_cell.angle_alpha   90.00
_cell.angle_beta   90.00
_cell.angle_gamma   90.00
#
_symmetry.space_group_name_H-M   'P 1'
#
loop_
_entity.id
_entity.type
_entity.pdbx_description
1 polymer ?
#
loop_
_entity_poly.entity_id
_entity_poly.type
_entity_poly.pdbx_seq_one_letter_code
_entity_poly.pdbx_strand_id
1 'polypeptide(L)'
;MTVVTVQDSLLDLADDPAPGPLRPERVPLAHGAWVDVQRGWLAGSGALFARLAERVPWRAERRRMYDRTVDVPRLLCFYGEDADLPDPVLTACRDRLSQHYQAELGEPFRTAGLCLYRDGRDSVAWHGDTTGRGSTEDTMVAIVSLGTARPLLLRPRASVGTGGNDSTMRYSLGHGDLIVMGGSCQRTWEHAVPKSTRTTGPRISVQFRPRGVR
;
A
#
# COMPACT_ATOMS: atom_id res chain seq x y z
N MET A 1 -9.21 0.13 -26.22
CA MET A 1 -8.89 0.96 -25.05
C MET A 1 -10.14 0.98 -24.16
N THR A 2 -10.09 0.26 -23.04
CA THR A 2 -11.23 0.23 -22.10
C THR A 2 -11.06 1.44 -21.19
N VAL A 3 -11.96 2.41 -21.32
CA VAL A 3 -12.03 3.56 -20.40
C VAL A 3 -12.45 3.02 -19.04
N VAL A 4 -11.54 3.11 -18.09
CA VAL A 4 -11.78 2.71 -16.71
C VAL A 4 -12.44 3.90 -16.00
N THR A 5 -13.73 3.82 -15.77
CA THR A 5 -14.50 4.84 -15.06
C THR A 5 -14.62 4.42 -13.60
N VAL A 6 -14.02 5.18 -12.69
CA VAL A 6 -14.32 5.17 -11.26
C VAL A 6 -15.47 6.15 -11.05
N GLN A 7 -16.52 5.75 -10.35
CA GLN A 7 -17.62 6.65 -10.01
C GLN A 7 -17.17 7.48 -8.81
N ASP A 8 -16.52 8.60 -9.10
CA ASP A 8 -16.10 9.58 -8.09
C ASP A 8 -17.27 10.47 -7.71
N SER A 9 -17.28 10.94 -6.46
CA SER A 9 -18.12 12.06 -6.08
C SER A 9 -17.70 13.27 -6.92
N LEU A 10 -18.68 14.03 -7.47
CA LEU A 10 -18.40 15.26 -8.22
C LEU A 10 -17.56 16.26 -7.41
N LEU A 11 -17.57 16.17 -6.08
CA LEU A 11 -16.76 16.98 -5.17
C LEU A 11 -15.27 16.58 -5.17
N ASP A 12 -14.95 15.32 -5.46
CA ASP A 12 -13.57 14.79 -5.45
C ASP A 12 -12.78 15.16 -6.72
N LEU A 13 -13.47 15.56 -7.78
CA LEU A 13 -12.85 16.03 -9.04
C LEU A 13 -12.46 17.50 -9.01
N ALA A 14 -12.99 18.28 -8.05
CA ALA A 14 -12.83 19.75 -7.98
C ALA A 14 -11.60 20.17 -7.14
N ASP A 15 -11.07 19.29 -6.29
CA ASP A 15 -9.95 19.60 -5.42
C ASP A 15 -8.61 19.17 -6.03
N ASP A 16 -7.61 20.06 -5.96
CA ASP A 16 -6.24 19.71 -6.28
C ASP A 16 -5.75 18.62 -5.31
N PRO A 17 -5.17 17.52 -5.80
CA PRO A 17 -4.72 16.44 -4.91
C PRO A 17 -3.65 16.93 -3.94
N ALA A 18 -3.91 16.74 -2.65
CA ALA A 18 -2.96 17.10 -1.59
C ALA A 18 -3.10 16.19 -0.37
N PRO A 19 -1.97 15.78 0.27
CA PRO A 19 -2.03 15.07 1.54
C PRO A 19 -2.48 16.01 2.66
N GLY A 20 -3.44 15.57 3.46
CA GLY A 20 -3.90 16.27 4.65
C GLY A 20 -2.90 16.20 5.82
N PRO A 21 -3.21 16.82 6.97
CA PRO A 21 -2.43 16.62 8.19
C PRO A 21 -2.52 15.16 8.63
N LEU A 22 -1.41 14.62 9.18
CA LEU A 22 -1.38 13.26 9.71
C LEU A 22 -1.92 13.22 11.13
N ARG A 23 -3.02 12.48 11.31
CA ARG A 23 -3.68 12.18 12.58
C ARG A 23 -4.23 10.75 12.53
N PRO A 24 -3.37 9.75 12.32
CA PRO A 24 -3.84 8.37 12.19
C PRO A 24 -4.31 7.81 13.52
N GLU A 25 -5.25 6.87 13.44
CA GLU A 25 -5.63 6.03 14.56
C GLU A 25 -4.69 4.83 14.63
N ARG A 26 -3.96 4.69 15.76
CA ARG A 26 -3.03 3.58 15.98
C ARG A 26 -3.74 2.40 16.63
N VAL A 27 -3.59 1.24 16.00
CA VAL A 27 -4.02 -0.06 16.52
C VAL A 27 -2.76 -0.89 16.84
N PRO A 28 -2.49 -1.18 18.12
CA PRO A 28 -1.39 -2.07 18.49
C PRO A 28 -1.72 -3.50 18.07
N LEU A 29 -0.72 -4.21 17.59
CA LEU A 29 -0.79 -5.61 17.22
C LEU A 29 0.11 -6.45 18.14
N ALA A 30 -0.03 -7.79 18.09
CA ALA A 30 0.87 -8.67 18.81
C ALA A 30 2.32 -8.55 18.33
N HIS A 31 3.27 -8.97 19.19
CA HIS A 31 4.71 -9.05 18.91
C HIS A 31 5.41 -7.70 18.65
N GLY A 32 4.88 -6.58 19.13
CA GLY A 32 5.46 -5.24 18.92
C GLY A 32 5.16 -4.63 17.55
N ALA A 33 4.25 -5.24 16.80
CA ALA A 33 3.72 -4.66 15.57
C ALA A 33 2.59 -3.67 15.87
N TRP A 34 2.30 -2.79 14.90
CA TRP A 34 1.16 -1.88 14.95
C TRP A 34 0.74 -1.46 13.55
N VAL A 35 -0.47 -0.95 13.43
CA VAL A 35 -0.94 -0.27 12.24
C VAL A 35 -1.52 1.09 12.59
N ASP A 36 -1.23 2.09 11.78
CA ASP A 36 -1.87 3.41 11.80
C ASP A 36 -2.80 3.52 10.62
N VAL A 37 -4.04 3.96 10.84
CA VAL A 37 -5.03 4.10 9.78
C VAL A 37 -5.58 5.51 9.78
N GLN A 38 -5.64 6.16 8.61
CA GLN A 38 -6.33 7.42 8.43
C GLN A 38 -7.19 7.39 7.17
N ARG A 39 -8.48 7.62 7.34
CA ARG A 39 -9.44 7.68 6.24
C ARG A 39 -9.37 9.02 5.56
N GLY A 40 -9.47 9.02 4.21
CA GLY A 40 -9.50 10.25 3.42
C GLY A 40 -8.30 11.17 3.64
N TRP A 41 -7.12 10.62 3.95
CA TRP A 41 -5.91 11.43 4.17
C TRP A 41 -5.51 12.24 2.95
N LEU A 42 -5.72 11.70 1.76
CA LEU A 42 -5.40 12.36 0.50
C LEU A 42 -6.68 12.91 -0.14
N ALA A 43 -6.83 14.23 -0.12
CA ALA A 43 -7.90 14.92 -0.85
C ALA A 43 -7.63 14.89 -2.37
N GLY A 44 -8.64 15.10 -3.21
CA GLY A 44 -8.52 15.15 -4.67
C GLY A 44 -7.98 13.85 -5.29
N SER A 45 -8.16 12.73 -4.60
CA SER A 45 -7.58 11.44 -4.98
C SER A 45 -8.09 10.91 -6.32
N GLY A 46 -9.25 11.34 -6.82
CA GLY A 46 -9.78 11.01 -8.15
C GLY A 46 -8.89 11.51 -9.27
N ALA A 47 -8.51 12.79 -9.20
CA ALA A 47 -7.61 13.39 -10.17
C ALA A 47 -6.23 12.72 -10.16
N LEU A 48 -5.69 12.41 -8.97
CA LEU A 48 -4.42 11.68 -8.86
C LEU A 48 -4.52 10.27 -9.43
N PHE A 49 -5.61 9.54 -9.11
CA PHE A 49 -5.83 8.20 -9.67
C PHE A 49 -5.81 8.22 -11.19
N ALA A 50 -6.54 9.15 -11.83
CA ALA A 50 -6.61 9.27 -13.28
C ALA A 50 -5.22 9.53 -13.89
N ARG A 51 -4.46 10.48 -13.32
CA ARG A 51 -3.10 10.78 -13.79
C ARG A 51 -2.14 9.61 -13.65
N LEU A 52 -2.18 8.88 -12.52
CA LEU A 52 -1.31 7.72 -12.32
C LEU A 52 -1.71 6.54 -13.22
N ALA A 53 -3.00 6.30 -13.42
CA ALA A 53 -3.48 5.23 -14.30
C ALA A 53 -2.97 5.42 -15.74
N GLU A 54 -2.87 6.66 -16.20
CA GLU A 54 -2.41 7.02 -17.55
C GLU A 54 -0.87 7.08 -17.67
N ARG A 55 -0.19 7.73 -16.70
CA ARG A 55 1.23 8.11 -16.86
C ARG A 55 2.23 7.08 -16.36
N VAL A 56 1.83 6.23 -15.40
CA VAL A 56 2.75 5.23 -14.84
C VAL A 56 3.01 4.14 -15.89
N PRO A 57 4.27 3.77 -16.13
CA PRO A 57 4.63 2.69 -17.07
C PRO A 57 4.35 1.32 -16.45
N TRP A 58 3.07 0.99 -16.34
CA TRP A 58 2.60 -0.25 -15.75
C TRP A 58 3.14 -1.48 -16.46
N ARG A 59 3.68 -2.44 -15.69
CA ARG A 59 4.26 -3.67 -16.22
C ARG A 59 3.55 -4.90 -15.65
N ALA A 60 3.24 -5.84 -16.53
CA ALA A 60 2.89 -7.19 -16.13
C ALA A 60 4.19 -7.94 -15.82
N GLU A 61 4.27 -8.55 -14.64
CA GLU A 61 5.41 -9.37 -14.24
C GLU A 61 5.03 -10.84 -14.20
N ARG A 62 6.02 -11.68 -14.43
CA ARG A 62 5.95 -13.12 -14.21
C ARG A 62 6.98 -13.51 -13.17
N ARG A 63 6.57 -14.33 -12.22
CA ARG A 63 7.47 -14.82 -11.17
C ARG A 63 7.53 -16.34 -11.19
N ARG A 64 8.71 -16.87 -11.02
CA ARG A 64 8.89 -18.30 -10.77
C ARG A 64 8.44 -18.60 -9.34
N MET A 65 7.41 -19.42 -9.20
CA MET A 65 6.94 -19.94 -7.92
C MET A 65 7.02 -21.46 -7.97
N TYR A 66 7.89 -22.03 -7.15
CA TYR A 66 8.25 -23.44 -7.22
C TYR A 66 8.75 -23.79 -8.65
N ASP A 67 8.16 -24.78 -9.32
CA ASP A 67 8.56 -25.23 -10.66
C ASP A 67 7.75 -24.56 -11.80
N ARG A 68 6.93 -23.57 -11.49
CA ARG A 68 6.06 -22.92 -12.47
C ARG A 68 6.32 -21.41 -12.52
N THR A 69 6.28 -20.85 -13.72
CA THR A 69 6.22 -19.40 -13.92
C THR A 69 4.76 -18.99 -13.93
N VAL A 70 4.38 -18.14 -12.98
CA VAL A 70 3.01 -17.62 -12.83
C VAL A 70 2.97 -16.11 -13.12
N ASP A 71 1.89 -15.67 -13.69
CA ASP A 71 1.66 -14.23 -13.87
C ASP A 71 1.36 -13.60 -12.50
N VAL A 72 1.99 -12.46 -12.22
CA VAL A 72 1.65 -11.65 -11.05
C VAL A 72 0.29 -11.01 -11.31
N PRO A 73 -0.74 -11.33 -10.50
CA PRO A 73 -2.12 -10.90 -10.77
C PRO A 73 -2.33 -9.44 -10.35
N ARG A 74 -1.61 -8.54 -10.93
CA ARG A 74 -1.70 -7.07 -10.90
C ARG A 74 -0.60 -6.47 -11.76
N LEU A 75 -0.71 -5.22 -12.15
CA LEU A 75 0.37 -4.49 -12.80
C LEU A 75 1.23 -3.77 -11.77
N LEU A 76 2.52 -3.64 -12.04
CA LEU A 76 3.50 -3.10 -11.10
C LEU A 76 4.32 -1.98 -11.74
N CYS A 77 4.78 -1.06 -10.89
CA CYS A 77 5.85 -0.12 -11.19
C CYS A 77 6.63 0.16 -9.91
N PHE A 78 7.94 0.35 -10.01
CA PHE A 78 8.79 0.62 -8.86
C PHE A 78 9.70 1.81 -9.14
N TYR A 79 9.79 2.72 -8.17
CA TYR A 79 10.64 3.88 -8.16
C TYR A 79 11.67 3.73 -7.05
N GLY A 80 12.95 3.72 -7.42
CA GLY A 80 14.10 3.63 -6.50
C GLY A 80 14.31 4.91 -5.70
N GLU A 81 15.38 4.92 -4.91
CA GLU A 81 15.68 6.02 -3.97
C GLU A 81 15.89 7.37 -4.67
N ASP A 82 16.55 7.36 -5.83
CA ASP A 82 16.90 8.57 -6.58
C ASP A 82 15.98 8.80 -7.79
N ALA A 83 14.90 8.02 -7.90
CA ALA A 83 13.98 8.16 -9.01
C ALA A 83 12.94 9.24 -8.73
N ASP A 84 12.69 10.08 -9.73
CA ASP A 84 11.54 10.99 -9.70
C ASP A 84 10.23 10.21 -9.68
N LEU A 85 9.35 10.59 -8.76
CA LEU A 85 8.01 10.00 -8.70
C LEU A 85 7.13 10.52 -9.84
N PRO A 86 6.17 9.72 -10.32
CA PRO A 86 5.39 10.04 -11.52
C PRO A 86 4.42 11.23 -11.33
N ASP A 87 4.26 11.71 -10.12
CA ASP A 87 3.40 12.85 -9.79
C ASP A 87 3.93 13.58 -8.54
N PRO A 88 4.00 14.92 -8.53
CA PRO A 88 4.51 15.70 -7.40
C PRO A 88 3.73 15.49 -6.10
N VAL A 89 2.46 15.12 -6.18
CA VAL A 89 1.64 14.78 -5.01
C VAL A 89 2.21 13.56 -4.27
N LEU A 90 2.76 12.56 -4.98
CA LEU A 90 3.39 11.41 -4.35
C LEU A 90 4.68 11.81 -3.61
N THR A 91 5.43 12.78 -4.14
CA THR A 91 6.58 13.37 -3.43
C THR A 91 6.12 14.05 -2.15
N ALA A 92 5.09 14.89 -2.22
CA ALA A 92 4.52 15.54 -1.04
C ALA A 92 4.00 14.53 0.00
N CYS A 93 3.36 13.43 -0.43
CA CYS A 93 2.94 12.33 0.45
C CYS A 93 4.14 11.69 1.15
N ARG A 94 5.17 11.31 0.40
CA ARG A 94 6.39 10.69 0.93
C ARG A 94 7.08 11.59 1.95
N ASP A 95 7.22 12.87 1.65
CA ASP A 95 7.91 13.83 2.52
C ASP A 95 7.12 14.08 3.80
N ARG A 96 5.80 14.20 3.73
CA ARG A 96 4.94 14.36 4.91
C ARG A 96 4.95 13.11 5.80
N LEU A 97 4.92 11.92 5.22
CA LEU A 97 5.07 10.67 5.95
C LEU A 97 6.45 10.56 6.61
N SER A 98 7.51 10.92 5.87
CA SER A 98 8.88 10.92 6.40
C SER A 98 9.02 11.87 7.59
N GLN A 99 8.47 13.07 7.50
CA GLN A 99 8.51 14.04 8.59
C GLN A 99 7.74 13.53 9.82
N HIS A 100 6.54 12.98 9.62
CA HIS A 100 5.70 12.51 10.74
C HIS A 100 6.32 11.33 11.49
N TYR A 101 6.88 10.37 10.77
CA TYR A 101 7.43 9.14 11.35
C TYR A 101 8.94 9.22 11.63
N GLN A 102 9.58 10.39 11.46
CA GLN A 102 11.03 10.56 11.66
C GLN A 102 11.51 10.07 13.03
N ALA A 103 10.76 10.36 14.09
CA ALA A 103 11.15 9.97 15.45
C ALA A 103 11.11 8.46 15.69
N GLU A 104 10.17 7.75 15.05
CA GLU A 104 10.00 6.31 15.22
C GLU A 104 10.83 5.49 14.22
N LEU A 105 10.90 5.94 12.96
CA LEU A 105 11.60 5.23 11.89
C LEU A 105 13.11 5.54 11.86
N GLY A 106 13.51 6.73 12.31
CA GLY A 106 14.92 7.17 12.32
C GLY A 106 15.47 7.58 10.95
N GLU A 107 14.71 7.37 9.88
CA GLU A 107 15.08 7.64 8.49
C GLU A 107 13.86 8.01 7.64
N PRO A 108 14.02 8.68 6.50
CA PRO A 108 12.89 8.97 5.62
C PRO A 108 12.47 7.76 4.79
N PHE A 109 11.23 7.78 4.30
CA PHE A 109 10.80 6.92 3.19
C PHE A 109 11.56 7.30 1.92
N ARG A 110 12.10 6.31 1.20
CA ARG A 110 13.01 6.53 0.06
C ARG A 110 12.46 6.01 -1.26
N THR A 111 11.72 4.91 -1.24
CA THR A 111 11.27 4.22 -2.44
C THR A 111 9.75 4.22 -2.53
N ALA A 112 9.21 4.05 -3.74
CA ALA A 112 7.78 3.87 -3.94
C ALA A 112 7.50 2.68 -4.87
N GLY A 113 6.73 1.72 -4.37
CA GLY A 113 6.14 0.67 -5.17
C GLY A 113 4.70 1.02 -5.53
N LEU A 114 4.30 0.85 -6.78
CA LEU A 114 2.93 1.07 -7.23
C LEU A 114 2.34 -0.24 -7.75
N CYS A 115 1.12 -0.56 -7.32
CA CYS A 115 0.37 -1.71 -7.78
C CYS A 115 -0.98 -1.26 -8.34
N LEU A 116 -1.28 -1.61 -9.59
CA LEU A 116 -2.60 -1.43 -10.19
C LEU A 116 -3.34 -2.77 -10.19
N TYR A 117 -4.41 -2.83 -9.41
CA TYR A 117 -5.42 -3.89 -9.41
C TYR A 117 -6.51 -3.47 -10.37
N ARG A 118 -6.63 -4.16 -11.51
CA ARG A 118 -7.56 -3.78 -12.59
C ARG A 118 -9.02 -4.10 -12.25
N ASP A 119 -9.20 -5.20 -11.52
CA ASP A 119 -10.51 -5.67 -11.09
C ASP A 119 -10.40 -6.66 -9.91
N GLY A 120 -11.48 -7.37 -9.58
CA GLY A 120 -11.53 -8.34 -8.48
C GLY A 120 -10.63 -9.57 -8.66
N ARG A 121 -10.18 -9.91 -9.87
CA ARG A 121 -9.30 -11.04 -10.13
C ARG A 121 -7.87 -10.75 -9.73
N ASP A 122 -7.48 -9.47 -9.73
CA ASP A 122 -6.16 -9.04 -9.29
C ASP A 122 -6.04 -9.11 -7.76
N SER A 123 -4.86 -9.54 -7.29
CA SER A 123 -4.63 -9.87 -5.89
C SER A 123 -3.15 -9.81 -5.53
N VAL A 124 -2.85 -9.87 -4.24
CA VAL A 124 -1.54 -10.24 -3.72
C VAL A 124 -1.72 -11.31 -2.63
N ALA A 125 -0.94 -12.39 -2.74
CA ALA A 125 -0.93 -13.47 -1.76
C ALA A 125 -0.35 -13.00 -0.41
N TRP A 126 -0.51 -13.80 0.63
CA TRP A 126 0.07 -13.55 1.94
C TRP A 126 1.58 -13.39 1.85
N HIS A 127 2.10 -12.27 2.34
CA HIS A 127 3.53 -11.95 2.40
C HIS A 127 3.79 -10.85 3.43
N GLY A 128 5.04 -10.69 3.82
CA GLY A 128 5.56 -9.49 4.44
C GLY A 128 6.68 -8.94 3.57
N ASP A 129 6.99 -7.66 3.69
CA ASP A 129 8.11 -7.03 2.99
C ASP A 129 9.43 -7.41 3.69
N THR A 130 9.79 -8.70 3.57
CA THR A 130 10.92 -9.34 4.26
C THR A 130 12.17 -9.47 3.38
N THR A 131 12.19 -8.86 2.22
CA THR A 131 13.40 -8.78 1.41
C THR A 131 14.26 -7.61 1.90
N GLY A 132 15.52 -7.87 2.22
CA GLY A 132 16.45 -6.90 2.82
C GLY A 132 16.19 -6.68 4.31
N ARG A 133 16.30 -5.46 4.78
CA ARG A 133 16.21 -5.09 6.22
C ARG A 133 14.90 -5.48 6.89
N GLY A 134 13.79 -5.49 6.16
CA GLY A 134 12.49 -5.89 6.69
C GLY A 134 12.42 -7.32 7.23
N SER A 135 13.44 -8.16 6.97
CA SER A 135 13.54 -9.51 7.53
C SER A 135 14.06 -9.55 8.96
N THR A 136 14.87 -8.58 9.36
CA THR A 136 15.62 -8.58 10.63
C THR A 136 15.38 -7.37 11.51
N GLU A 137 14.95 -6.24 10.93
CA GLU A 137 14.79 -4.98 11.62
C GLU A 137 13.32 -4.56 11.66
N ASP A 138 12.96 -3.80 12.69
CA ASP A 138 11.69 -3.09 12.72
C ASP A 138 11.69 -2.00 11.65
N THR A 139 10.60 -1.89 10.92
CA THR A 139 10.51 -0.97 9.79
C THR A 139 9.07 -0.54 9.55
N MET A 140 8.87 0.35 8.58
CA MET A 140 7.54 0.84 8.22
C MET A 140 7.28 0.70 6.73
N VAL A 141 6.03 0.36 6.41
CA VAL A 141 5.49 0.42 5.04
C VAL A 141 4.22 1.25 5.08
N ALA A 142 4.24 2.41 4.42
CA ALA A 142 3.08 3.28 4.32
C ALA A 142 2.37 3.05 2.98
N ILE A 143 1.07 2.82 3.00
CA ILE A 143 0.25 2.54 1.82
C ILE A 143 -0.83 3.59 1.66
N VAL A 144 -0.80 4.31 0.54
CA VAL A 144 -1.90 5.18 0.08
C VAL A 144 -2.74 4.41 -0.92
N SER A 145 -4.06 4.39 -0.71
CA SER A 145 -5.02 3.67 -1.55
C SER A 145 -5.82 4.66 -2.40
N LEU A 146 -5.91 4.41 -3.70
CA LEU A 146 -6.66 5.22 -4.66
C LEU A 146 -7.63 4.33 -5.45
N GLY A 147 -8.82 4.84 -5.76
CA GLY A 147 -9.83 4.13 -6.52
C GLY A 147 -10.70 3.22 -5.64
N THR A 148 -11.18 2.11 -6.19
CA THR A 148 -12.17 1.24 -5.53
C THR A 148 -11.64 0.60 -4.25
N ALA A 149 -12.44 0.63 -3.20
CA ALA A 149 -12.06 0.03 -1.92
C ALA A 149 -11.79 -1.49 -2.04
N ARG A 150 -10.65 -1.92 -1.52
CA ARG A 150 -10.26 -3.33 -1.43
C ARG A 150 -9.82 -3.67 -0.01
N PRO A 151 -10.11 -4.88 0.46
CA PRO A 151 -9.62 -5.33 1.75
C PRO A 151 -8.10 -5.53 1.70
N LEU A 152 -7.40 -4.98 2.68
CA LEU A 152 -6.08 -5.43 3.11
C LEU A 152 -6.30 -6.32 4.33
N LEU A 153 -5.84 -7.55 4.24
CA LEU A 153 -5.92 -8.54 5.33
C LEU A 153 -4.55 -8.60 6.01
N LEU A 154 -4.53 -8.68 7.34
CA LEU A 154 -3.33 -8.90 8.14
C LEU A 154 -3.54 -10.10 9.08
N ARG A 155 -2.53 -10.94 9.23
CA ARG A 155 -2.49 -12.05 10.21
C ARG A 155 -1.09 -12.25 10.77
N PRO A 156 -0.93 -12.78 11.98
CA PRO A 156 0.37 -13.22 12.48
C PRO A 156 0.97 -14.29 11.56
N ARG A 157 2.29 -14.32 11.44
CA ARG A 157 3.01 -15.41 10.77
C ARG A 157 2.93 -16.67 11.62
N ALA A 158 2.75 -17.82 11.01
CA ALA A 158 2.75 -19.11 11.70
C ALA A 158 4.04 -19.39 12.50
N SER A 159 5.16 -18.79 12.08
CA SER A 159 6.48 -18.96 12.73
C SER A 159 6.65 -18.24 14.06
N VAL A 160 5.78 -17.28 14.42
CA VAL A 160 5.91 -16.52 15.68
C VAL A 160 5.08 -17.09 16.83
N GLY A 161 4.42 -18.25 16.64
CA GLY A 161 3.61 -18.90 17.64
C GLY A 161 2.25 -18.24 17.85
N THR A 162 1.29 -19.03 18.33
CA THR A 162 -0.07 -18.58 18.62
C THR A 162 -0.14 -18.04 20.04
N GLY A 163 0.13 -16.75 20.20
CA GLY A 163 0.03 -16.05 21.49
C GLY A 163 -1.15 -15.08 21.48
N GLY A 164 -2.37 -15.58 21.62
CA GLY A 164 -3.56 -14.71 21.72
C GLY A 164 -4.48 -14.80 20.51
N ASN A 165 -5.35 -13.84 20.35
CA ASN A 165 -6.43 -13.82 19.35
C ASN A 165 -5.86 -13.73 17.91
N ASP A 166 -5.54 -14.87 17.30
CA ASP A 166 -4.95 -15.04 15.96
C ASP A 166 -5.93 -14.71 14.81
N SER A 167 -6.93 -13.89 15.06
CA SER A 167 -7.91 -13.54 14.06
C SER A 167 -7.30 -12.67 12.97
N THR A 168 -7.55 -13.03 11.71
CA THR A 168 -7.23 -12.18 10.56
C THR A 168 -7.93 -10.84 10.67
N MET A 169 -7.15 -9.77 10.73
CA MET A 169 -7.68 -8.41 10.72
C MET A 169 -7.98 -7.99 9.28
N ARG A 170 -8.99 -7.13 9.11
CA ARG A 170 -9.44 -6.67 7.81
C ARG A 170 -9.58 -5.17 7.79
N TYR A 171 -8.82 -4.51 6.95
CA TYR A 171 -8.91 -3.08 6.68
C TYR A 171 -9.44 -2.87 5.26
N SER A 172 -10.65 -2.32 5.12
CA SER A 172 -11.17 -1.92 3.81
C SER A 172 -10.55 -0.57 3.46
N LEU A 173 -9.59 -0.53 2.57
CA LEU A 173 -8.90 0.70 2.16
C LEU A 173 -9.55 1.24 0.90
N GLY A 174 -10.17 2.41 1.03
CA GLY A 174 -10.86 3.12 -0.03
C GLY A 174 -10.01 4.22 -0.65
N HIS A 175 -10.70 5.13 -1.29
CA HIS A 175 -10.12 6.23 -2.05
C HIS A 175 -9.55 7.30 -1.12
N GLY A 176 -8.26 7.62 -1.24
CA GLY A 176 -7.56 8.57 -0.38
C GLY A 176 -7.15 8.05 1.00
N ASP A 177 -7.43 6.77 1.34
CA ASP A 177 -7.07 6.18 2.63
C ASP A 177 -5.58 5.90 2.76
N LEU A 178 -5.07 6.09 3.97
CA LEU A 178 -3.72 5.73 4.39
C LEU A 178 -3.76 4.59 5.40
N ILE A 179 -2.84 3.64 5.27
CA ILE A 179 -2.44 2.70 6.32
C ILE A 179 -0.92 2.63 6.40
N VAL A 180 -0.39 2.63 7.63
CA VAL A 180 1.04 2.42 7.87
C VAL A 180 1.19 1.19 8.75
N MET A 181 2.00 0.24 8.32
CA MET A 181 2.36 -0.97 9.06
C MET A 181 3.76 -0.76 9.63
N GLY A 182 3.90 -0.77 10.96
CA GLY A 182 5.15 -0.42 11.62
C GLY A 182 5.57 -1.38 12.74
N GLY A 183 6.70 -1.08 13.35
CA GLY A 183 7.35 -1.94 14.32
C GLY A 183 7.79 -3.26 13.68
N SER A 184 7.55 -4.36 14.36
CA SER A 184 7.90 -5.69 13.86
C SER A 184 6.97 -6.23 12.76
N CYS A 185 6.01 -5.41 12.24
CA CYS A 185 4.91 -5.89 11.39
C CYS A 185 5.40 -6.69 10.17
N GLN A 186 6.48 -6.24 9.50
CA GLN A 186 6.99 -6.95 8.32
C GLN A 186 7.62 -8.30 8.65
N ARG A 187 8.15 -8.48 9.87
CA ARG A 187 8.78 -9.73 10.35
C ARG A 187 7.79 -10.72 10.94
N THR A 188 6.80 -10.20 11.68
CA THR A 188 5.93 -11.02 12.53
C THR A 188 4.52 -11.19 11.98
N TRP A 189 4.13 -10.37 11.01
CA TRP A 189 2.83 -10.42 10.35
C TRP A 189 2.96 -10.60 8.84
N GLU A 190 1.89 -11.07 8.24
CA GLU A 190 1.71 -11.14 6.79
C GLU A 190 0.48 -10.33 6.40
N HIS A 191 0.52 -9.78 5.20
CA HIS A 191 -0.62 -9.09 4.62
C HIS A 191 -0.96 -9.60 3.23
N ALA A 192 -2.22 -9.43 2.83
CA ALA A 192 -2.73 -9.87 1.53
C ALA A 192 -3.86 -8.96 1.04
N VAL A 193 -4.02 -8.90 -0.29
CA VAL A 193 -5.22 -8.38 -0.94
C VAL A 193 -5.88 -9.55 -1.66
N PRO A 194 -6.98 -10.11 -1.15
CA PRO A 194 -7.60 -11.30 -1.72
C PRO A 194 -8.28 -11.00 -3.05
N LYS A 195 -8.45 -12.05 -3.87
CA LYS A 195 -9.36 -11.99 -5.02
C LYS A 195 -10.79 -11.72 -4.54
N SER A 196 -11.57 -11.08 -5.39
CA SER A 196 -13.00 -10.83 -5.16
C SER A 196 -13.81 -11.38 -6.33
N THR A 197 -14.88 -12.10 -6.03
CA THR A 197 -15.87 -12.54 -7.01
C THR A 197 -16.90 -11.47 -7.34
N ARG A 198 -16.96 -10.40 -6.51
CA ARG A 198 -17.82 -9.25 -6.77
C ARG A 198 -17.17 -8.39 -7.87
N THR A 199 -17.99 -7.76 -8.69
CA THR A 199 -17.52 -6.72 -9.61
C THR A 199 -16.89 -5.61 -8.80
N THR A 200 -15.62 -5.34 -9.04
CA THR A 200 -14.87 -4.26 -8.40
C THR A 200 -14.20 -3.42 -9.46
N GLY A 201 -14.22 -2.12 -9.29
CA GLY A 201 -13.45 -1.21 -10.13
C GLY A 201 -11.94 -1.30 -9.84
N PRO A 202 -11.15 -0.54 -10.55
CA PRO A 202 -9.70 -0.53 -10.39
C PRO A 202 -9.28 0.18 -9.11
N ARG A 203 -8.08 -0.21 -8.63
CA ARG A 203 -7.43 0.36 -7.47
C ARG A 203 -5.95 0.52 -7.72
N ILE A 204 -5.38 1.66 -7.37
CA ILE A 204 -3.93 1.84 -7.26
C ILE A 204 -3.57 1.83 -5.77
N SER A 205 -2.51 1.11 -5.45
CA SER A 205 -1.88 1.10 -4.14
C SER A 205 -0.46 1.65 -4.29
N VAL A 206 -0.14 2.73 -3.57
CA VAL A 206 1.20 3.33 -3.53
C VAL A 206 1.84 2.97 -2.20
N GLN A 207 2.96 2.23 -2.24
CA GLN A 207 3.67 1.78 -1.05
C GLN A 207 4.99 2.53 -0.91
N PHE A 208 5.12 3.37 0.12
CA PHE A 208 6.37 4.01 0.49
C PHE A 208 7.14 3.15 1.49
N ARG A 209 8.44 3.02 1.27
CA ARG A 209 9.35 2.22 2.12
C ARG A 209 10.64 2.98 2.41
N PRO A 210 11.28 2.76 3.57
CA PRO A 210 12.62 3.22 3.83
C PRO A 210 13.64 2.46 2.97
N ARG A 211 14.89 2.83 3.11
CA ARG A 211 16.00 2.23 2.37
C ARG A 211 16.10 0.73 2.66
N GLY A 212 16.34 -0.07 1.60
CA GLY A 212 16.62 -1.50 1.73
C GLY A 212 15.46 -2.38 2.19
N VAL A 213 14.22 -1.89 2.16
CA VAL A 213 12.99 -2.66 2.45
C VAL A 213 12.24 -2.96 1.17
N ARG A 214 11.92 -4.26 0.91
CA ARG A 214 11.19 -4.74 -0.26
C ARG A 214 10.31 -5.94 0.08
#